data_3bdbfdb363c50e9b81d262bee8788921
#
_entry.id   3bdbfdb363c50e9b81d262bee8788921
#
_cell.length_a   1.000
_cell.length_b   1.000
_cell.length_c   1.000
_cell.angle_alpha   90.00
_cell.angle_beta   90.00
_cell.angle_gamma   90.00
#
_symmetry.space_group_name_H-M   'P 1'
#
loop_
_entity.id
_entity.type
_entity.pdbx_description
1 polymer ?
#
loop_
_entity_poly.entity_id
_entity_poly.type
_entity_poly.pdbx_seq_one_letter_code
_entity_poly.pdbx_strand_id
1 'polypeptide(L)'
;EPFDNITYFLMANVAFNPQNTIRMFVSSYTQNPDVRNLQDIYDVSNAQYLSKGNPKLKSSYNHRMNLHYVRSNIEKGRTFMWMFSAQLTQDYIGQSIEYNKKDINIDGNIYNPLQYSTYENMDGYYNLRTHVSYGFPVSPIKCNLNLSAGINWSRTPSMIDNQMNYTSNMGYDARMSLGSNISENIDFTIEWNGTFNDARQSLVKGNMRNARNQYFSHTASGTLKWVFWKGFTLTGAVNYNQYIGFTNNYNEDFLICNVYLGKKLFKNQQGEILVGVNDLLNQNKAFARTVGSGYTQNAWNSVIGRYFTVQFNYNLRHFGKKGSKSIDDYDGMGQKGGMPPFP
;
A
#
# COMPACT_ATOMS: atom_id res chain seq x y z
N GLU A 1 12.80 -28.57 17.73
CA GLU A 1 11.65 -28.69 18.66
C GLU A 1 10.36 -28.68 17.84
N PRO A 2 9.37 -29.55 18.12
CA PRO A 2 8.07 -29.48 17.49
C PRO A 2 7.39 -28.16 17.88
N PHE A 3 6.82 -27.46 16.93
CA PHE A 3 6.09 -26.21 17.16
C PHE A 3 4.60 -26.56 17.37
N ASP A 4 4.19 -26.70 18.62
CA ASP A 4 2.81 -27.04 18.98
C ASP A 4 1.97 -25.77 19.13
N ASN A 5 1.71 -25.07 18.02
CA ASN A 5 0.78 -23.94 18.01
C ASN A 5 -0.60 -24.38 17.51
N ILE A 6 -1.61 -24.19 18.33
CA ILE A 6 -3.00 -24.42 17.93
C ILE A 6 -3.45 -23.27 17.03
N THR A 7 -3.68 -23.56 15.75
CA THR A 7 -4.23 -22.59 14.82
C THR A 7 -5.76 -22.69 14.80
N TYR A 8 -6.42 -21.56 14.75
CA TYR A 8 -7.88 -21.47 14.70
C TYR A 8 -8.33 -20.56 13.56
N PHE A 9 -9.54 -20.83 13.10
CA PHE A 9 -10.22 -20.00 12.12
C PHE A 9 -11.70 -19.91 12.49
N LEU A 10 -12.20 -18.68 12.64
CA LEU A 10 -13.61 -18.37 12.86
C LEU A 10 -14.08 -17.39 11.80
N MET A 11 -15.19 -17.67 11.16
CA MET A 11 -15.84 -16.77 10.22
C MET A 11 -17.30 -16.57 10.62
N ALA A 12 -17.73 -15.32 10.68
CA ALA A 12 -19.12 -14.94 10.82
C ALA A 12 -19.53 -14.03 9.67
N ASN A 13 -20.66 -14.34 9.04
CA ASN A 13 -21.27 -13.52 8.01
C ASN A 13 -22.75 -13.33 8.34
N VAL A 14 -23.11 -12.12 8.72
CA VAL A 14 -24.45 -11.76 9.16
C VAL A 14 -25.01 -10.69 8.23
N ALA A 15 -26.07 -11.01 7.49
CA ALA A 15 -26.85 -10.07 6.71
C ALA A 15 -28.10 -9.69 7.53
N PHE A 16 -28.13 -8.48 8.08
CA PHE A 16 -29.31 -7.99 8.81
C PHE A 16 -30.49 -7.73 7.87
N ASN A 17 -30.16 -7.34 6.63
CA ASN A 17 -31.08 -7.18 5.53
C ASN A 17 -30.26 -7.14 4.22
N PRO A 18 -30.87 -7.09 3.01
CA PRO A 18 -30.13 -7.06 1.74
C PRO A 18 -29.15 -5.90 1.58
N GLN A 19 -29.30 -4.85 2.38
CA GLN A 19 -28.48 -3.65 2.31
C GLN A 19 -27.35 -3.62 3.36
N ASN A 20 -27.42 -4.40 4.42
CA ASN A 20 -26.51 -4.33 5.57
C ASN A 20 -25.90 -5.69 5.87
N THR A 21 -24.59 -5.80 5.75
CA THR A 21 -23.83 -7.03 5.98
C THR A 21 -22.64 -6.76 6.89
N ILE A 22 -22.44 -7.63 7.86
CA ILE A 22 -21.21 -7.71 8.66
C ILE A 22 -20.52 -9.03 8.34
N ARG A 23 -19.22 -8.96 8.08
CA ARG A 23 -18.34 -10.13 7.96
C ARG A 23 -17.19 -9.99 8.96
N MET A 24 -16.97 -11.03 9.73
CA MET A 24 -15.88 -11.11 10.68
C MET A 24 -15.05 -12.36 10.41
N PHE A 25 -13.74 -12.20 10.42
CA PHE A 25 -12.77 -13.27 10.31
C PHE A 25 -11.79 -13.17 11.48
N VAL A 26 -11.65 -14.23 12.24
CA VAL A 26 -10.64 -14.34 13.29
C VAL A 26 -9.83 -15.59 13.00
N SER A 27 -8.52 -15.46 12.93
CA SER A 27 -7.63 -16.57 12.59
C SER A 27 -6.30 -16.44 13.30
N SER A 28 -5.64 -17.56 13.46
CA SER A 28 -4.23 -17.60 13.82
C SER A 28 -3.44 -18.45 12.84
N TYR A 29 -2.17 -18.12 12.69
CA TYR A 29 -1.23 -18.86 11.85
C TYR A 29 0.20 -18.67 12.34
N THR A 30 1.03 -19.65 12.07
CA THR A 30 2.48 -19.57 12.32
C THR A 30 3.21 -19.11 11.06
N GLN A 31 4.23 -18.28 11.24
CA GLN A 31 5.11 -17.84 10.17
C GLN A 31 6.55 -18.24 10.51
N ASN A 32 7.14 -19.09 9.68
CA ASN A 32 8.52 -19.50 9.84
C ASN A 32 9.48 -18.34 9.53
N PRO A 33 10.67 -18.33 10.17
CA PRO A 33 11.72 -17.39 9.81
C PRO A 33 12.10 -17.54 8.33
N ASP A 34 12.48 -16.44 7.69
CA ASP A 34 13.11 -16.49 6.37
C ASP A 34 14.43 -17.26 6.45
N VAL A 35 14.74 -18.05 5.42
CA VAL A 35 15.97 -18.87 5.36
C VAL A 35 17.22 -17.99 5.54
N ARG A 36 17.23 -16.77 5.02
CA ARG A 36 18.34 -15.83 5.20
C ARG A 36 18.54 -15.44 6.66
N ASN A 37 17.45 -15.28 7.41
CA ASN A 37 17.51 -14.92 8.83
C ASN A 37 18.04 -16.07 9.71
N LEU A 38 18.01 -17.31 9.20
CA LEU A 38 18.51 -18.50 9.89
C LEU A 38 19.99 -18.81 9.57
N GLN A 39 20.54 -18.23 8.49
CA GLN A 39 21.91 -18.52 8.07
C GLN A 39 22.92 -17.91 9.03
N ASP A 40 23.71 -18.76 9.70
CA ASP A 40 24.81 -18.36 10.60
C ASP A 40 26.06 -17.89 9.82
N ILE A 41 25.85 -17.03 8.84
CA ILE A 41 26.87 -16.50 7.93
C ILE A 41 26.86 -14.97 8.00
N TYR A 42 28.04 -14.37 8.08
CA TYR A 42 28.18 -12.93 8.02
C TYR A 42 28.02 -12.41 6.58
N ASP A 43 27.18 -11.41 6.42
CA ASP A 43 27.19 -10.59 5.21
C ASP A 43 28.24 -9.49 5.38
N VAL A 44 29.34 -9.62 4.65
CA VAL A 44 30.47 -8.71 4.66
C VAL A 44 30.51 -7.82 3.41
N SER A 45 29.46 -7.78 2.62
CA SER A 45 29.36 -6.97 1.39
C SER A 45 29.59 -5.48 1.67
N ASN A 46 29.28 -5.04 2.89
CA ASN A 46 29.62 -3.72 3.39
C ASN A 46 30.24 -3.81 4.78
N ALA A 47 31.55 -3.55 4.87
CA ALA A 47 32.32 -3.64 6.11
C ALA A 47 31.83 -2.71 7.25
N GLN A 48 31.08 -1.64 6.91
CA GLN A 48 30.50 -0.72 7.89
C GLN A 48 29.12 -1.19 8.42
N TYR A 49 28.43 -2.05 7.68
CA TYR A 49 27.09 -2.53 8.00
C TYR A 49 27.05 -4.06 7.89
N LEU A 50 27.57 -4.72 8.91
CA LEU A 50 27.57 -6.19 8.95
C LEU A 50 26.23 -6.72 9.40
N SER A 51 25.83 -7.84 8.83
CA SER A 51 24.67 -8.60 9.30
C SER A 51 24.97 -10.08 9.40
N LYS A 52 24.22 -10.78 10.28
CA LYS A 52 24.32 -12.22 10.47
C LYS A 52 22.96 -12.78 10.81
N GLY A 53 22.61 -13.93 10.25
CA GLY A 53 21.40 -14.65 10.62
C GLY A 53 21.53 -15.29 12.00
N ASN A 54 20.39 -15.74 12.54
CA ASN A 54 20.29 -16.42 13.83
C ASN A 54 19.57 -17.77 13.66
N PRO A 55 20.30 -18.89 13.72
CA PRO A 55 19.71 -20.22 13.56
C PRO A 55 18.79 -20.65 14.73
N LYS A 56 18.76 -19.85 15.82
CA LYS A 56 17.93 -20.12 17.00
C LYS A 56 16.53 -19.48 16.93
N LEU A 57 16.21 -18.83 15.82
CA LEU A 57 14.90 -18.19 15.63
C LEU A 57 13.79 -19.23 15.67
N LYS A 58 12.74 -18.89 16.39
CA LYS A 58 11.46 -19.61 16.44
C LYS A 58 10.49 -19.03 15.42
N SER A 59 9.50 -19.82 15.02
CA SER A 59 8.38 -19.33 14.23
C SER A 59 7.56 -18.31 15.02
N SER A 60 7.17 -17.24 14.39
CA SER A 60 6.23 -16.29 14.99
C SER A 60 4.80 -16.80 14.90
N TYR A 61 4.00 -16.50 15.93
CA TYR A 61 2.61 -16.86 16.01
C TYR A 61 1.72 -15.63 15.91
N ASN A 62 0.90 -15.61 14.85
CA ASN A 62 0.10 -14.45 14.47
C ASN A 62 -1.38 -14.70 14.79
N HIS A 63 -2.01 -13.73 15.43
CA HIS A 63 -3.45 -13.64 15.65
C HIS A 63 -3.98 -12.49 14.80
N ARG A 64 -4.97 -12.75 13.97
CA ARG A 64 -5.56 -11.74 13.09
C ARG A 64 -7.08 -11.71 13.25
N MET A 65 -7.62 -10.50 13.33
CA MET A 65 -9.05 -10.22 13.27
C MET A 65 -9.31 -9.22 12.16
N ASN A 66 -10.31 -9.49 11.32
CA ASN A 66 -10.81 -8.55 10.33
C ASN A 66 -12.32 -8.46 10.48
N LEU A 67 -12.84 -7.25 10.49
CA LEU A 67 -14.26 -6.95 10.53
C LEU A 67 -14.60 -6.01 9.39
N HIS A 68 -15.60 -6.36 8.60
CA HIS A 68 -16.09 -5.57 7.47
C HIS A 68 -17.58 -5.35 7.66
N TYR A 69 -17.99 -4.11 7.76
CA TYR A 69 -19.39 -3.71 7.71
C TYR A 69 -19.63 -2.96 6.41
N VAL A 70 -20.65 -3.38 5.67
CA VAL A 70 -21.07 -2.74 4.43
C VAL A 70 -22.55 -2.43 4.52
N ARG A 71 -22.89 -1.17 4.21
CA ARG A 71 -24.27 -0.74 3.98
C ARG A 71 -24.36 -0.14 2.59
N SER A 72 -25.17 -0.78 1.73
CA SER A 72 -25.36 -0.35 0.35
C SER A 72 -26.84 -0.06 0.09
N ASN A 73 -27.13 1.15 -0.35
CA ASN A 73 -28.47 1.53 -0.83
C ASN A 73 -28.41 1.73 -2.34
N ILE A 74 -28.83 0.69 -3.07
CA ILE A 74 -28.75 0.63 -4.55
C ILE A 74 -29.63 1.72 -5.16
N GLU A 75 -30.84 1.94 -4.64
CA GLU A 75 -31.79 2.93 -5.18
C GLU A 75 -31.25 4.36 -5.11
N LYS A 76 -30.50 4.69 -4.05
CA LYS A 76 -29.89 6.01 -3.85
C LYS A 76 -28.43 6.07 -4.31
N GLY A 77 -27.86 4.95 -4.81
CA GLY A 77 -26.46 4.85 -5.21
C GLY A 77 -25.46 5.14 -4.08
N ARG A 78 -25.83 4.84 -2.82
CA ARG A 78 -25.01 5.17 -1.63
C ARG A 78 -24.39 3.94 -1.03
N THR A 79 -23.12 4.00 -0.73
CA THR A 79 -22.40 2.90 -0.08
C THR A 79 -21.58 3.43 1.09
N PHE A 80 -21.80 2.85 2.26
CA PHE A 80 -20.98 3.04 3.45
C PHE A 80 -20.23 1.76 3.74
N MET A 81 -18.93 1.85 3.99
CA MET A 81 -18.10 0.72 4.37
C MET A 81 -17.24 1.09 5.57
N TRP A 82 -17.20 0.21 6.54
CA TRP A 82 -16.27 0.27 7.66
C TRP A 82 -15.48 -1.02 7.74
N MET A 83 -14.17 -0.88 7.81
CA MET A 83 -13.23 -1.98 7.97
C MET A 83 -12.42 -1.77 9.25
N PHE A 84 -12.27 -2.82 10.00
CA PHE A 84 -11.36 -2.88 11.14
C PHE A 84 -10.49 -4.13 10.99
N SER A 85 -9.18 -3.98 11.20
CA SER A 85 -8.25 -5.09 11.26
C SER A 85 -7.33 -4.94 12.46
N ALA A 86 -7.06 -6.06 13.12
CA ALA A 86 -6.12 -6.17 14.22
C ALA A 86 -5.20 -7.36 13.97
N GLN A 87 -3.91 -7.17 14.19
CA GLN A 87 -2.91 -8.23 14.21
C GLN A 87 -2.07 -8.11 15.46
N LEU A 88 -1.90 -9.22 16.16
CA LEU A 88 -0.98 -9.40 17.28
C LEU A 88 -0.03 -10.52 16.92
N THR A 89 1.24 -10.38 17.22
CA THR A 89 2.25 -11.41 16.92
C THR A 89 3.06 -11.70 18.17
N GLN A 90 3.06 -12.95 18.58
CA GLN A 90 3.94 -13.52 19.60
C GLN A 90 5.20 -14.03 18.92
N ASP A 91 6.33 -14.01 19.62
CA ASP A 91 7.64 -14.39 19.07
C ASP A 91 7.95 -13.65 17.74
N TYR A 92 7.59 -12.36 17.65
CA TYR A 92 7.86 -11.56 16.46
C TYR A 92 9.35 -11.56 16.15
N ILE A 93 9.71 -11.84 14.90
CA ILE A 93 11.12 -11.84 14.46
C ILE A 93 11.52 -10.38 14.18
N GLY A 94 12.11 -9.77 15.18
CA GLY A 94 12.57 -8.38 15.15
C GLY A 94 14.07 -8.27 14.89
N GLN A 95 14.49 -7.10 14.44
CA GLN A 95 15.90 -6.80 14.22
C GLN A 95 16.58 -6.40 15.53
N SER A 96 17.74 -6.99 15.81
CA SER A 96 18.67 -6.62 16.89
C SER A 96 19.87 -5.88 16.29
N ILE A 97 20.11 -4.67 16.72
CA ILE A 97 21.13 -3.76 16.19
C ILE A 97 22.10 -3.39 17.31
N GLU A 98 23.38 -3.57 17.06
CA GLU A 98 24.48 -3.07 17.92
C GLU A 98 25.30 -2.04 17.15
N TYR A 99 25.47 -0.85 17.71
CA TYR A 99 26.26 0.21 17.11
C TYR A 99 27.71 0.17 17.61
N ASN A 100 28.66 0.45 16.71
CA ASN A 100 30.09 0.52 16.98
C ASN A 100 30.63 -0.75 17.69
N LYS A 101 30.15 -1.92 17.31
CA LYS A 101 30.65 -3.20 17.81
C LYS A 101 32.07 -3.40 17.34
N LYS A 102 32.96 -3.72 18.27
CA LYS A 102 34.40 -3.86 18.01
C LYS A 102 34.82 -5.31 17.92
N ASP A 103 35.93 -5.52 17.22
CA ASP A 103 36.69 -6.79 17.20
C ASP A 103 35.86 -8.00 16.74
N ILE A 104 35.01 -7.83 15.71
CA ILE A 104 34.34 -8.96 15.06
C ILE A 104 35.36 -9.68 14.17
N ASN A 105 35.81 -10.86 14.60
CA ASN A 105 36.74 -11.69 13.82
C ASN A 105 35.92 -12.58 12.86
N ILE A 106 36.16 -12.42 11.57
CA ILE A 106 35.56 -13.22 10.51
C ILE A 106 36.72 -13.77 9.64
N ASP A 107 36.93 -15.08 9.69
CA ASP A 107 37.98 -15.77 8.93
C ASP A 107 39.39 -15.14 9.07
N GLY A 108 39.74 -14.72 10.30
CA GLY A 108 41.02 -14.07 10.61
C GLY A 108 41.07 -12.57 10.36
N ASN A 109 40.05 -11.97 9.75
CA ASN A 109 39.95 -10.52 9.57
C ASN A 109 39.15 -9.86 10.72
N ILE A 110 39.64 -8.76 11.24
CA ILE A 110 38.96 -8.01 12.29
C ILE A 110 38.16 -6.88 11.66
N TYR A 111 36.86 -6.85 11.96
CA TYR A 111 35.94 -5.82 11.52
C TYR A 111 35.44 -4.97 12.68
N ASN A 112 35.32 -3.67 12.46
CA ASN A 112 34.76 -2.70 13.40
C ASN A 112 33.61 -1.94 12.74
N PRO A 113 32.45 -2.59 12.54
CA PRO A 113 31.34 -1.98 11.82
C PRO A 113 30.71 -0.82 12.63
N LEU A 114 30.19 0.16 11.93
CA LEU A 114 29.32 1.19 12.51
C LEU A 114 28.00 0.58 13.02
N GLN A 115 27.53 -0.47 12.35
CA GLN A 115 26.31 -1.19 12.70
C GLN A 115 26.51 -2.68 12.45
N TYR A 116 26.19 -3.48 13.46
CA TYR A 116 26.01 -4.92 13.35
C TYR A 116 24.54 -5.26 13.60
N SER A 117 23.95 -6.08 12.76
CA SER A 117 22.54 -6.47 12.88
C SER A 117 22.35 -7.98 12.82
N THR A 118 21.40 -8.45 13.62
CA THR A 118 20.90 -9.85 13.61
C THR A 118 19.40 -9.85 13.86
N TYR A 119 18.81 -11.01 14.03
CA TYR A 119 17.38 -11.17 14.28
C TYR A 119 17.14 -11.93 15.59
N GLU A 120 16.10 -11.55 16.32
CA GLU A 120 15.69 -12.19 17.57
C GLU A 120 14.15 -12.27 17.64
N ASN A 121 13.64 -13.27 18.38
CA ASN A 121 12.24 -13.34 18.70
C ASN A 121 11.90 -12.38 19.84
N MET A 122 10.88 -11.55 19.64
CA MET A 122 10.47 -10.50 20.57
C MET A 122 8.96 -10.42 20.68
N ASP A 123 8.45 -10.07 21.83
CA ASP A 123 7.02 -9.83 22.03
C ASP A 123 6.65 -8.35 21.93
N GLY A 124 5.36 -8.10 21.74
CA GLY A 124 4.81 -6.75 21.76
C GLY A 124 4.57 -6.14 20.38
N TYR A 125 4.61 -6.95 19.31
CA TYR A 125 4.16 -6.51 18.00
C TYR A 125 2.64 -6.45 17.94
N TYR A 126 2.10 -5.33 17.47
CA TYR A 126 0.72 -5.22 17.03
C TYR A 126 0.55 -4.23 15.88
N ASN A 127 -0.52 -4.44 15.12
CA ASN A 127 -0.96 -3.54 14.06
C ASN A 127 -2.50 -3.47 14.10
N LEU A 128 -3.03 -2.28 14.34
CA LEU A 128 -4.46 -1.98 14.40
C LEU A 128 -4.78 -0.98 13.29
N ARG A 129 -5.78 -1.28 12.50
CA ARG A 129 -6.22 -0.40 11.42
C ARG A 129 -7.74 -0.27 11.41
N THR A 130 -8.23 0.94 11.29
CA THR A 130 -9.64 1.21 11.01
C THR A 130 -9.74 2.13 9.80
N HIS A 131 -10.73 1.88 8.96
CA HIS A 131 -10.97 2.65 7.75
C HIS A 131 -12.47 2.75 7.49
N VAL A 132 -12.93 3.97 7.23
CA VAL A 132 -14.32 4.28 6.89
C VAL A 132 -14.36 4.88 5.50
N SER A 133 -15.31 4.47 4.67
CA SER A 133 -15.57 5.09 3.38
C SER A 133 -17.07 5.31 3.16
N TYR A 134 -17.40 6.40 2.48
CA TYR A 134 -18.75 6.75 2.10
C TYR A 134 -18.79 7.29 0.69
N GLY A 135 -19.50 6.57 -0.18
CA GLY A 135 -19.71 6.93 -1.58
C GLY A 135 -21.16 7.31 -1.84
N PHE A 136 -21.37 8.39 -2.58
CA PHE A 136 -22.71 8.84 -2.96
C PHE A 136 -22.69 9.69 -4.24
N PRO A 137 -23.79 9.67 -5.03
CA PRO A 137 -23.94 10.52 -6.20
C PRO A 137 -24.27 11.96 -5.79
N VAL A 138 -23.65 12.90 -6.48
CA VAL A 138 -23.92 14.34 -6.40
C VAL A 138 -24.70 14.73 -7.67
N SER A 139 -26.00 14.53 -7.65
CA SER A 139 -26.89 14.66 -8.82
C SER A 139 -26.81 16.01 -9.55
N PRO A 140 -26.69 17.17 -8.88
CA PRO A 140 -26.65 18.46 -9.57
C PRO A 140 -25.48 18.60 -10.54
N ILE A 141 -24.32 18.00 -10.21
CA ILE A 141 -23.11 18.05 -11.04
C ILE A 141 -22.88 16.73 -11.79
N LYS A 142 -23.78 15.75 -11.67
CA LYS A 142 -23.67 14.42 -12.28
C LYS A 142 -22.31 13.75 -12.01
N CYS A 143 -21.89 13.72 -10.76
CA CYS A 143 -20.65 13.11 -10.31
C CYS A 143 -20.91 12.16 -9.16
N ASN A 144 -19.97 11.24 -8.94
CA ASN A 144 -19.93 10.38 -7.77
C ASN A 144 -18.82 10.86 -6.84
N LEU A 145 -19.17 11.15 -5.58
CA LEU A 145 -18.20 11.52 -4.54
C LEU A 145 -17.96 10.35 -3.61
N ASN A 146 -16.69 10.01 -3.42
CA ASN A 146 -16.23 9.05 -2.43
C ASN A 146 -15.33 9.75 -1.43
N LEU A 147 -15.65 9.61 -0.16
CA LEU A 147 -14.88 10.11 0.97
C LEU A 147 -14.41 8.93 1.80
N SER A 148 -13.17 8.95 2.23
CA SER A 148 -12.68 7.94 3.17
C SER A 148 -11.68 8.52 4.15
N ALA A 149 -11.61 7.91 5.33
CA ALA A 149 -10.66 8.24 6.37
C ALA A 149 -10.23 6.97 7.11
N GLY A 150 -8.99 6.93 7.54
CA GLY A 150 -8.43 5.80 8.24
C GLY A 150 -7.45 6.20 9.33
N ILE A 151 -7.27 5.28 10.27
CA ILE A 151 -6.24 5.35 11.31
C ILE A 151 -5.52 4.01 11.31
N ASN A 152 -4.20 4.06 11.28
CA ASN A 152 -3.33 2.90 11.46
C ASN A 152 -2.44 3.13 12.67
N TRP A 153 -2.44 2.20 13.62
CA TRP A 153 -1.56 2.22 14.77
C TRP A 153 -0.78 0.93 14.83
N SER A 154 0.53 1.02 14.73
CA SER A 154 1.43 -0.14 14.81
C SER A 154 2.51 0.06 15.85
N ARG A 155 2.93 -1.04 16.45
CA ARG A 155 4.08 -1.11 17.35
C ARG A 155 4.94 -2.27 16.91
N THR A 156 6.21 -1.99 16.62
CA THR A 156 7.19 -2.98 16.17
C THR A 156 8.31 -3.05 17.21
N PRO A 157 8.53 -4.21 17.84
CA PRO A 157 9.65 -4.41 18.75
C PRO A 157 10.97 -4.58 17.96
N SER A 158 12.04 -4.11 18.54
CA SER A 158 13.42 -4.27 18.06
C SER A 158 14.36 -4.22 19.26
N MET A 159 15.61 -4.62 19.07
CA MET A 159 16.65 -4.48 20.09
C MET A 159 17.72 -3.52 19.59
N ILE A 160 18.15 -2.59 20.44
CA ILE A 160 19.23 -1.63 20.15
C ILE A 160 20.23 -1.68 21.30
N ASP A 161 21.48 -2.07 20.99
CA ASP A 161 22.55 -2.26 21.98
C ASP A 161 22.08 -3.09 23.20
N ASN A 162 21.47 -4.23 22.94
CA ASN A 162 20.91 -5.15 23.94
C ASN A 162 19.80 -4.57 24.81
N GLN A 163 19.11 -3.51 24.36
CA GLN A 163 17.96 -2.93 25.05
C GLN A 163 16.72 -2.98 24.15
N MET A 164 15.60 -3.40 24.73
CA MET A 164 14.32 -3.42 24.00
C MET A 164 13.93 -2.01 23.56
N ASN A 165 13.64 -1.88 22.29
CA ASN A 165 13.09 -0.69 21.67
C ASN A 165 11.75 -1.00 21.01
N TYR A 166 10.81 -0.07 21.12
CA TYR A 166 9.54 -0.14 20.43
C TYR A 166 9.38 1.06 19.52
N THR A 167 9.21 0.78 18.24
CA THR A 167 8.84 1.80 17.27
C THR A 167 7.32 1.80 17.15
N SER A 168 6.68 2.85 17.66
CA SER A 168 5.24 3.06 17.53
C SER A 168 4.97 4.03 16.39
N ASN A 169 4.12 3.65 15.46
CA ASN A 169 3.72 4.50 14.33
C ASN A 169 2.21 4.71 14.34
N MET A 170 1.78 5.97 14.35
CA MET A 170 0.41 6.39 14.22
C MET A 170 0.24 7.08 12.86
N GLY A 171 -0.53 6.49 11.98
CA GLY A 171 -0.87 7.02 10.66
C GLY A 171 -2.33 7.45 10.60
N TYR A 172 -2.59 8.60 10.00
CA TYR A 172 -3.93 9.10 9.71
C TYR A 172 -4.01 9.31 8.22
N ASP A 173 -4.99 8.73 7.57
CA ASP A 173 -5.23 8.93 6.14
C ASP A 173 -6.62 9.49 5.89
N ALA A 174 -6.72 10.36 4.89
CA ALA A 174 -7.97 10.86 4.37
C ALA A 174 -7.90 10.94 2.85
N ARG A 175 -8.97 10.52 2.19
CA ARG A 175 -9.08 10.53 0.74
C ARG A 175 -10.43 11.05 0.29
N MET A 176 -10.41 11.85 -0.77
CA MET A 176 -11.58 12.30 -1.50
C MET A 176 -11.39 11.96 -2.98
N SER A 177 -12.42 11.40 -3.61
CA SER A 177 -12.43 11.12 -5.04
C SER A 177 -13.76 11.54 -5.63
N LEU A 178 -13.71 12.40 -6.64
CA LEU A 178 -14.87 12.89 -7.42
C LEU A 178 -14.72 12.38 -8.84
N GLY A 179 -15.57 11.43 -9.23
CA GLY A 179 -15.61 10.87 -10.58
C GLY A 179 -16.81 11.38 -11.36
N SER A 180 -16.61 11.67 -12.65
CA SER A 180 -17.67 12.14 -13.53
C SER A 180 -18.65 11.02 -13.90
N ASN A 181 -19.91 11.40 -14.08
CA ASN A 181 -20.96 10.59 -14.70
C ASN A 181 -21.81 11.48 -15.60
N ILE A 182 -21.16 12.39 -16.33
CA ILE A 182 -21.78 13.47 -17.09
C ILE A 182 -22.27 12.94 -18.45
N SER A 183 -21.38 12.26 -19.19
CA SER A 183 -21.65 11.71 -20.52
C SER A 183 -20.62 10.68 -20.92
N GLU A 184 -20.89 9.91 -21.97
CA GLU A 184 -19.94 8.97 -22.57
C GLU A 184 -18.71 9.65 -23.21
N ASN A 185 -18.79 10.95 -23.45
CA ASN A 185 -17.75 11.72 -24.12
C ASN A 185 -16.81 12.47 -23.16
N ILE A 186 -17.23 12.66 -21.92
CA ILE A 186 -16.44 13.38 -20.91
C ILE A 186 -16.35 12.48 -19.69
N ASP A 187 -15.13 12.10 -19.38
CA ASP A 187 -14.77 11.34 -18.19
C ASP A 187 -13.63 12.08 -17.48
N PHE A 188 -13.86 12.43 -16.22
CA PHE A 188 -12.82 13.00 -15.38
C PHE A 188 -12.90 12.42 -13.96
N THR A 189 -11.74 12.38 -13.33
CA THR A 189 -11.62 12.05 -11.91
C THR A 189 -10.72 13.08 -11.25
N ILE A 190 -11.14 13.60 -10.10
CA ILE A 190 -10.33 14.45 -9.23
C ILE A 190 -10.18 13.70 -7.91
N GLU A 191 -8.93 13.52 -7.48
CA GLU A 191 -8.63 12.83 -6.25
C GLU A 191 -7.69 13.65 -5.38
N TRP A 192 -7.92 13.58 -4.09
CA TRP A 192 -6.98 14.04 -3.08
C TRP A 192 -6.79 12.94 -2.05
N ASN A 193 -5.54 12.67 -1.71
CA ASN A 193 -5.14 11.71 -0.69
C ASN A 193 -4.11 12.37 0.21
N GLY A 194 -4.38 12.44 1.50
CA GLY A 194 -3.46 12.98 2.51
C GLY A 194 -3.17 11.94 3.58
N THR A 195 -1.91 11.87 4.01
CA THR A 195 -1.46 10.97 5.07
C THR A 195 -0.56 11.72 6.04
N PHE A 196 -0.92 11.71 7.31
CA PHE A 196 -0.09 12.20 8.40
C PHE A 196 0.47 11.01 9.19
N ASN A 197 1.77 11.01 9.42
CA ASN A 197 2.46 9.96 10.18
C ASN A 197 3.21 10.55 11.37
N ASP A 198 3.09 9.86 12.52
CA ASP A 198 3.81 10.17 13.76
C ASP A 198 4.48 8.89 14.26
N ALA A 199 5.75 8.74 13.96
CA ALA A 199 6.58 7.61 14.39
C ALA A 199 7.39 7.99 15.61
N ARG A 200 7.35 7.14 16.65
CA ARG A 200 8.07 7.35 17.94
C ARG A 200 8.83 6.11 18.30
N GLN A 201 10.03 6.31 18.83
CA GLN A 201 10.84 5.23 19.40
C GLN A 201 10.87 5.35 20.93
N SER A 202 10.85 4.20 21.60
CA SER A 202 10.87 4.16 23.08
C SER A 202 12.27 4.41 23.65
N LEU A 203 13.32 4.00 22.92
CA LEU A 203 14.71 4.26 23.32
C LEU A 203 15.24 5.52 22.66
N VAL A 204 15.81 6.40 23.49
CA VAL A 204 16.53 7.59 23.07
C VAL A 204 17.95 7.44 23.54
N LYS A 205 18.87 6.97 22.70
CA LYS A 205 20.30 6.84 23.02
C LYS A 205 21.14 7.85 22.24
N GLY A 206 22.07 8.49 22.92
CA GLY A 206 23.15 9.31 22.34
C GLY A 206 22.63 10.51 21.54
N ASN A 207 23.20 10.72 20.35
CA ASN A 207 22.84 11.83 19.44
C ASN A 207 21.52 11.66 18.69
N MET A 208 20.72 10.63 18.96
CA MET A 208 19.36 10.50 18.46
C MET A 208 18.44 11.53 19.14
N ARG A 209 18.62 12.80 18.78
CA ARG A 209 17.89 13.93 19.38
C ARG A 209 16.39 13.91 19.16
N ASN A 210 15.87 13.07 18.26
CA ASN A 210 14.44 12.99 17.99
C ASN A 210 14.01 11.53 17.84
N ALA A 211 13.60 10.93 18.95
CA ALA A 211 12.87 9.66 18.96
C ALA A 211 11.49 9.77 18.27
N ARG A 212 11.14 10.94 17.74
CA ARG A 212 9.89 11.23 17.07
C ARG A 212 10.13 11.74 15.65
N ASN A 213 9.45 11.15 14.68
CA ASN A 213 9.47 11.60 13.30
C ASN A 213 8.05 11.84 12.82
N GLN A 214 7.73 13.08 12.50
CA GLN A 214 6.43 13.48 12.01
C GLN A 214 6.53 14.03 10.60
N TYR A 215 5.62 13.59 9.74
CA TYR A 215 5.51 14.12 8.39
C TYR A 215 4.07 14.03 7.88
N PHE A 216 3.77 14.91 6.96
CA PHE A 216 2.55 14.90 6.18
C PHE A 216 2.91 14.74 4.70
N SER A 217 2.23 13.86 4.03
CA SER A 217 2.32 13.73 2.58
C SER A 217 0.94 13.79 1.97
N HIS A 218 0.79 14.48 0.85
CA HIS A 218 -0.45 14.43 0.10
C HIS A 218 -0.21 14.41 -1.39
N THR A 219 -1.18 13.84 -2.09
CA THR A 219 -1.25 13.83 -3.55
C THR A 219 -2.60 14.40 -3.95
N ALA A 220 -2.59 15.40 -4.82
CA ALA A 220 -3.76 15.89 -5.52
C ALA A 220 -3.64 15.53 -6.99
N SER A 221 -4.60 14.79 -7.53
CA SER A 221 -4.56 14.33 -8.91
C SER A 221 -5.85 14.65 -9.65
N GLY A 222 -5.72 14.90 -10.94
CA GLY A 222 -6.83 15.07 -11.85
C GLY A 222 -6.56 14.32 -13.14
N THR A 223 -7.55 13.59 -13.62
CA THR A 223 -7.54 12.98 -14.94
C THR A 223 -8.72 13.48 -15.75
N LEU A 224 -8.53 13.68 -17.03
CA LEU A 224 -9.55 14.09 -17.97
C LEU A 224 -9.41 13.26 -19.23
N LYS A 225 -10.53 12.70 -19.71
CA LYS A 225 -10.68 12.14 -21.05
C LYS A 225 -11.87 12.79 -21.71
N TRP A 226 -11.63 13.52 -22.77
CA TRP A 226 -12.67 14.22 -23.51
C TRP A 226 -12.65 13.79 -24.99
N VAL A 227 -13.77 13.28 -25.45
CA VAL A 227 -14.00 12.93 -26.86
C VAL A 227 -14.82 14.05 -27.48
N PHE A 228 -14.27 14.72 -28.47
CA PHE A 228 -14.89 15.86 -29.12
C PHE A 228 -14.80 15.74 -30.65
N TRP A 229 -15.40 16.62 -31.34
CA TRP A 229 -15.43 16.79 -32.78
C TRP A 229 -14.97 15.58 -33.62
N LYS A 230 -15.94 14.78 -34.11
CA LYS A 230 -15.69 13.61 -34.99
C LYS A 230 -14.69 12.58 -34.44
N GLY A 231 -14.60 12.43 -33.10
CA GLY A 231 -13.77 11.43 -32.44
C GLY A 231 -12.31 11.85 -32.20
N PHE A 232 -12.01 13.13 -32.14
CA PHE A 232 -10.78 13.58 -31.52
C PHE A 232 -10.85 13.37 -30.01
N THR A 233 -9.72 13.02 -29.40
CA THR A 233 -9.65 12.79 -27.94
C THR A 233 -8.56 13.68 -27.34
N LEU A 234 -8.89 14.28 -26.20
CA LEU A 234 -7.92 14.90 -25.31
C LEU A 234 -7.87 14.06 -24.03
N THR A 235 -6.69 13.58 -23.71
CA THR A 235 -6.45 12.89 -22.44
C THR A 235 -5.39 13.65 -21.68
N GLY A 236 -5.69 14.02 -20.44
CA GLY A 236 -4.80 14.72 -19.53
C GLY A 236 -4.73 14.06 -18.19
N ALA A 237 -3.58 14.10 -17.55
CA ALA A 237 -3.39 13.69 -16.16
C ALA A 237 -2.43 14.68 -15.49
N VAL A 238 -2.84 15.15 -14.32
CA VAL A 238 -2.03 16.04 -13.47
C VAL A 238 -1.92 15.41 -12.09
N ASN A 239 -0.72 15.31 -11.55
CA ASN A 239 -0.44 14.78 -10.23
C ASN A 239 0.49 15.73 -9.49
N TYR A 240 -0.03 16.39 -8.47
CA TYR A 240 0.76 17.19 -7.53
C TYR A 240 1.05 16.34 -6.30
N ASN A 241 2.31 16.22 -5.96
CA ASN A 241 2.78 15.49 -4.77
C ASN A 241 3.52 16.46 -3.88
N GLN A 242 3.19 16.45 -2.59
CA GLN A 242 3.89 17.25 -1.59
C GLN A 242 4.22 16.38 -0.38
N TYR A 243 5.41 16.56 0.12
CA TYR A 243 5.92 15.98 1.35
C TYR A 243 6.39 17.09 2.27
N ILE A 244 5.89 17.12 3.51
CA ILE A 244 6.24 18.09 4.55
C ILE A 244 6.77 17.34 5.76
N GLY A 245 8.05 17.52 6.08
CA GLY A 245 8.71 16.89 7.23
C GLY A 245 8.76 17.84 8.41
N PHE A 246 7.90 17.63 9.41
CA PHE A 246 7.83 18.51 10.60
C PHE A 246 9.04 18.39 11.54
N THR A 247 9.67 17.23 11.58
CA THR A 247 10.78 16.98 12.49
C THR A 247 12.14 17.41 11.94
N ASN A 248 12.32 17.28 10.61
CA ASN A 248 13.63 17.48 9.97
C ASN A 248 13.63 18.64 8.98
N ASN A 249 12.57 19.46 8.92
CA ASN A 249 12.37 20.55 7.96
C ASN A 249 12.65 20.16 6.48
N TYR A 250 12.51 18.88 6.16
CA TYR A 250 12.68 18.40 4.80
C TYR A 250 11.32 18.44 4.08
N ASN A 251 11.24 19.32 3.10
CA ASN A 251 10.05 19.48 2.28
C ASN A 251 10.42 19.19 0.82
N GLU A 252 9.55 18.49 0.13
CA GLU A 252 9.70 18.18 -1.29
C GLU A 252 8.34 18.27 -1.96
N ASP A 253 8.28 18.89 -3.12
CA ASP A 253 7.07 18.91 -3.94
C ASP A 253 7.43 18.82 -5.43
N PHE A 254 6.50 18.26 -6.20
CA PHE A 254 6.62 18.16 -7.64
C PHE A 254 5.26 17.96 -8.30
N LEU A 255 5.16 18.44 -9.53
CA LEU A 255 3.98 18.38 -10.37
C LEU A 255 4.28 17.59 -11.64
N ILE A 256 3.59 16.47 -11.84
CA ILE A 256 3.68 15.67 -13.06
C ILE A 256 2.45 15.97 -13.93
N CYS A 257 2.67 16.38 -15.15
CA CYS A 257 1.61 16.68 -16.11
C CYS A 257 1.81 15.86 -17.38
N ASN A 258 0.82 15.04 -17.74
CA ASN A 258 0.81 14.25 -18.97
C ASN A 258 -0.36 14.72 -19.85
N VAL A 259 -0.10 14.93 -21.15
CA VAL A 259 -1.12 15.41 -22.09
C VAL A 259 -0.99 14.64 -23.40
N TYR A 260 -2.12 14.13 -23.88
CA TYR A 260 -2.22 13.40 -25.15
C TYR A 260 -3.37 13.93 -25.97
N LEU A 261 -3.11 14.12 -27.27
CA LEU A 261 -4.12 14.32 -28.28
C LEU A 261 -4.25 13.05 -29.10
N GLY A 262 -5.47 12.65 -29.34
CA GLY A 262 -5.75 11.43 -30.08
C GLY A 262 -6.84 11.57 -31.10
N LYS A 263 -6.98 10.50 -31.88
CA LYS A 263 -8.04 10.34 -32.87
C LYS A 263 -8.57 8.93 -32.85
N LYS A 264 -9.86 8.77 -32.63
CA LYS A 264 -10.57 7.49 -32.81
C LYS A 264 -10.64 7.16 -34.29
N LEU A 265 -10.31 5.92 -34.62
CA LEU A 265 -10.24 5.38 -35.95
C LEU A 265 -11.29 4.29 -36.14
N PHE A 266 -11.60 4.00 -37.39
CA PHE A 266 -12.57 3.02 -37.88
C PHE A 266 -14.03 3.38 -37.53
N LYS A 267 -14.96 2.85 -38.31
CA LYS A 267 -16.42 3.11 -38.18
C LYS A 267 -16.94 2.78 -36.77
N ASN A 268 -16.36 1.78 -36.10
CA ASN A 268 -16.74 1.32 -34.76
C ASN A 268 -15.93 1.97 -33.62
N GLN A 269 -15.08 2.96 -33.94
CA GLN A 269 -14.20 3.60 -32.96
C GLN A 269 -13.32 2.60 -32.18
N GLN A 270 -12.95 1.48 -32.82
CA GLN A 270 -12.17 0.41 -32.21
C GLN A 270 -10.67 0.73 -32.14
N GLY A 271 -10.18 1.57 -33.06
CA GLY A 271 -8.80 2.07 -33.05
C GLY A 271 -8.71 3.47 -32.45
N GLU A 272 -7.57 3.77 -31.86
CA GLU A 272 -7.23 5.11 -31.40
C GLU A 272 -5.72 5.32 -31.56
N ILE A 273 -5.33 6.41 -32.19
CA ILE A 273 -3.95 6.89 -32.19
C ILE A 273 -3.86 8.04 -31.18
N LEU A 274 -2.87 8.00 -30.31
CA LEU A 274 -2.57 9.03 -29.33
C LEU A 274 -1.12 9.50 -29.53
N VAL A 275 -0.94 10.80 -29.54
CA VAL A 275 0.37 11.46 -29.52
C VAL A 275 0.42 12.38 -28.33
N GLY A 276 1.44 12.29 -27.52
CA GLY A 276 1.49 13.10 -26.32
C GLY A 276 2.85 13.21 -25.68
N VAL A 277 2.84 13.91 -24.57
CA VAL A 277 4.02 14.21 -23.75
C VAL A 277 3.76 13.72 -22.36
N ASN A 278 4.69 12.93 -21.84
CA ASN A 278 4.77 12.56 -20.43
C ASN A 278 5.70 13.54 -19.72
N ASP A 279 5.31 13.91 -18.51
CA ASP A 279 6.03 14.86 -17.67
C ASP A 279 6.36 16.16 -18.43
N LEU A 280 5.31 16.83 -18.91
CA LEU A 280 5.40 18.08 -19.68
C LEU A 280 6.27 19.13 -18.98
N LEU A 281 6.25 19.20 -17.66
CA LEU A 281 6.99 20.17 -16.86
C LEU A 281 8.40 19.70 -16.50
N ASN A 282 8.75 18.44 -16.79
CA ASN A 282 10.04 17.83 -16.46
C ASN A 282 10.39 17.91 -14.96
N GLN A 283 9.41 17.62 -14.11
CA GLN A 283 9.52 17.70 -12.66
C GLN A 283 9.42 16.34 -11.99
N ASN A 284 9.39 15.24 -12.77
CA ASN A 284 9.28 13.91 -12.20
C ASN A 284 10.45 13.59 -11.27
N LYS A 285 10.14 13.14 -10.07
CA LYS A 285 11.09 12.73 -9.04
C LYS A 285 10.59 11.45 -8.37
N ALA A 286 11.46 10.47 -8.15
CA ALA A 286 11.13 9.32 -7.32
C ALA A 286 11.76 9.51 -5.94
N PHE A 287 10.96 10.01 -5.04
CA PHE A 287 11.31 10.16 -3.64
C PHE A 287 10.53 9.16 -2.79
N ALA A 288 11.23 8.43 -1.95
CA ALA A 288 10.64 7.54 -0.96
C ALA A 288 11.29 7.78 0.41
N ARG A 289 10.46 7.84 1.45
CA ARG A 289 10.91 7.90 2.83
C ARG A 289 10.45 6.68 3.61
N THR A 290 11.42 6.03 4.28
CA THR A 290 11.16 4.88 5.15
C THR A 290 11.63 5.21 6.54
N VAL A 291 10.76 4.93 7.53
CA VAL A 291 11.09 5.02 8.96
C VAL A 291 11.16 3.60 9.49
N GLY A 292 12.38 3.15 9.78
CA GLY A 292 12.64 1.83 10.37
C GLY A 292 13.00 1.94 11.87
N SER A 293 13.28 0.79 12.47
CA SER A 293 13.77 0.72 13.85
C SER A 293 15.18 1.31 13.92
N GLY A 294 15.30 2.49 14.54
CA GLY A 294 16.59 3.16 14.72
C GLY A 294 17.07 4.02 13.55
N TYR A 295 16.35 4.09 12.41
CA TYR A 295 16.79 4.91 11.28
C TYR A 295 15.62 5.54 10.52
N THR A 296 15.95 6.62 9.81
CA THR A 296 15.09 7.20 8.76
C THR A 296 15.91 7.27 7.48
N GLN A 297 15.37 6.71 6.41
CA GLN A 297 15.99 6.67 5.09
C GLN A 297 15.19 7.52 4.11
N ASN A 298 15.88 8.40 3.38
CA ASN A 298 15.36 9.08 2.21
C ASN A 298 16.04 8.47 0.99
N ALA A 299 15.27 8.01 0.03
CA ALA A 299 15.76 7.45 -1.22
C ALA A 299 15.30 8.32 -2.41
N TRP A 300 16.23 8.68 -3.27
CA TRP A 300 15.97 9.32 -4.54
C TRP A 300 16.42 8.38 -5.65
N ASN A 301 15.51 7.99 -6.51
CA ASN A 301 15.83 7.14 -7.63
C ASN A 301 15.85 7.98 -8.92
N SER A 302 16.73 7.61 -9.85
CA SER A 302 16.70 8.19 -11.18
C SER A 302 15.41 7.82 -11.90
N VAL A 303 14.73 8.79 -12.46
CA VAL A 303 13.48 8.60 -13.20
C VAL A 303 13.65 9.13 -14.63
N ILE A 304 12.85 8.58 -15.54
CA ILE A 304 12.73 9.13 -16.88
C ILE A 304 12.01 10.47 -16.76
N GLY A 305 12.67 11.55 -17.20
CA GLY A 305 12.06 12.86 -17.28
C GLY A 305 11.08 12.96 -18.45
N ARG A 306 10.93 14.16 -19.03
CA ARG A 306 10.01 14.39 -20.13
C ARG A 306 10.34 13.55 -21.36
N TYR A 307 9.32 12.87 -21.92
CA TYR A 307 9.43 12.14 -23.16
C TYR A 307 8.14 12.20 -23.98
N PHE A 308 8.29 12.04 -25.30
CA PHE A 308 7.18 11.98 -26.23
C PHE A 308 6.76 10.53 -26.47
N THR A 309 5.46 10.33 -26.65
CA THR A 309 4.88 9.00 -26.88
C THR A 309 3.93 9.04 -28.06
N VAL A 310 4.03 8.05 -28.93
CA VAL A 310 3.03 7.73 -29.94
C VAL A 310 2.47 6.35 -29.60
N GLN A 311 1.16 6.25 -29.43
CA GLN A 311 0.51 5.04 -29.01
C GLN A 311 -0.65 4.70 -29.97
N PHE A 312 -0.77 3.45 -30.34
CA PHE A 312 -1.90 2.92 -31.06
C PHE A 312 -2.63 1.91 -30.19
N ASN A 313 -3.91 2.18 -29.92
CA ASN A 313 -4.79 1.31 -29.16
C ASN A 313 -5.82 0.71 -30.10
N TYR A 314 -6.00 -0.62 -30.02
CA TYR A 314 -7.05 -1.30 -30.75
C TYR A 314 -7.87 -2.18 -29.81
N ASN A 315 -9.17 -1.88 -29.70
CA ASN A 315 -10.11 -2.63 -28.87
C ASN A 315 -10.74 -3.75 -29.69
N LEU A 316 -10.34 -4.98 -29.47
CA LEU A 316 -10.97 -6.16 -30.04
C LEU A 316 -12.33 -6.38 -29.34
N ARG A 317 -13.40 -5.95 -30.00
CA ARG A 317 -14.76 -6.27 -29.55
C ARG A 317 -15.23 -7.50 -30.32
N HIS A 318 -15.65 -8.54 -29.62
CA HIS A 318 -16.19 -9.82 -30.09
C HIS A 318 -15.15 -10.93 -30.33
N PHE A 319 -14.84 -11.66 -29.27
CA PHE A 319 -14.55 -13.07 -29.37
C PHE A 319 -15.81 -13.86 -28.97
N GLY A 320 -16.67 -14.14 -29.90
CA GLY A 320 -17.85 -14.98 -29.68
C GLY A 320 -18.77 -14.98 -30.92
N LYS A 321 -19.01 -16.13 -31.51
CA LYS A 321 -20.09 -16.34 -32.45
C LYS A 321 -21.39 -15.89 -31.77
N LYS A 322 -22.25 -15.18 -32.52
CA LYS A 322 -23.66 -14.97 -32.17
C LYS A 322 -24.31 -16.31 -31.81
N GLY A 323 -24.47 -16.54 -30.56
CA GLY A 323 -25.13 -17.66 -29.94
C GLY A 323 -25.32 -17.28 -28.49
N SER A 324 -26.12 -16.23 -28.27
CA SER A 324 -26.62 -15.89 -26.95
C SER A 324 -27.47 -17.06 -26.48
N LYS A 325 -26.92 -17.95 -25.70
CA LYS A 325 -27.72 -18.67 -24.72
C LYS A 325 -28.11 -17.67 -23.65
N SER A 326 -29.40 -17.50 -23.43
CA SER A 326 -29.94 -16.70 -22.34
C SER A 326 -29.42 -17.22 -21.02
N ILE A 327 -29.31 -16.33 -20.00
CA ILE A 327 -28.90 -16.66 -18.63
C ILE A 327 -29.75 -17.80 -18.02
N ASP A 328 -30.91 -18.08 -18.58
CA ASP A 328 -31.85 -19.14 -18.16
C ASP A 328 -31.38 -20.57 -18.52
N ASP A 329 -30.37 -20.75 -19.37
CA ASP A 329 -29.80 -22.07 -19.70
C ASP A 329 -28.71 -22.56 -18.73
N TYR A 330 -28.39 -21.81 -17.66
CA TYR A 330 -27.35 -22.15 -16.67
C TYR A 330 -27.90 -22.80 -15.38
N ASP A 331 -29.19 -23.13 -15.35
CA ASP A 331 -29.81 -23.77 -14.17
C ASP A 331 -29.66 -25.30 -14.20
N GLY A 332 -28.49 -25.80 -14.49
CA GLY A 332 -28.28 -27.25 -14.65
C GLY A 332 -26.90 -27.82 -14.34
N MET A 333 -25.97 -27.09 -13.74
CA MET A 333 -24.70 -27.70 -13.30
C MET A 333 -24.36 -27.34 -11.87
N GLY A 334 -24.73 -28.27 -10.97
CA GLY A 334 -24.39 -28.25 -9.55
C GLY A 334 -22.89 -28.21 -9.29
N GLN A 335 -22.59 -27.49 -8.25
CA GLN A 335 -21.43 -27.56 -7.36
C GLN A 335 -20.40 -28.66 -7.65
N LYS A 336 -19.24 -28.27 -8.17
CA LYS A 336 -17.93 -28.88 -7.83
C LYS A 336 -16.83 -27.95 -8.34
N GLY A 337 -16.07 -27.36 -7.42
CA GLY A 337 -14.84 -26.65 -7.74
C GLY A 337 -14.49 -25.59 -6.70
N GLY A 338 -13.68 -25.97 -5.74
CA GLY A 338 -13.15 -25.06 -4.72
C GLY A 338 -12.31 -23.94 -5.35
N MET A 339 -12.39 -22.75 -4.77
CA MET A 339 -11.52 -21.63 -5.09
C MET A 339 -10.06 -21.95 -4.78
N PRO A 340 -9.11 -21.62 -5.67
CA PRO A 340 -7.69 -21.63 -5.32
C PRO A 340 -7.35 -20.46 -4.37
N PRO A 341 -6.35 -20.60 -3.51
CA PRO A 341 -5.92 -19.54 -2.62
C PRO A 341 -5.25 -18.41 -3.42
N PHE A 342 -5.61 -17.19 -3.10
CA PHE A 342 -4.91 -16.00 -3.59
C PHE A 342 -3.55 -15.85 -2.92
N PRO A 343 -2.52 -15.33 -3.63
CA PRO A 343 -1.18 -15.14 -3.14
C PRO A 343 -1.05 -14.06 -2.05
#